data_a0a5e6d898b9b5bf33a3283ae3ef57cd
#
_entry.id   a0a5e6d898b9b5bf33a3283ae3ef57cd
#
_cell.length_a   1.000
_cell.length_b   1.000
_cell.length_c   1.000
_cell.angle_alpha   90.00
_cell.angle_beta   90.00
_cell.angle_gamma   90.00
#
_symmetry.space_group_name_H-M   'P 1'
#
loop_
_entity.id
_entity.type
_entity.pdbx_description
1 polymer ?
#
loop_
_entity_poly.entity_id
_entity_poly.type
_entity_poly.pdbx_seq_one_letter_code
_entity_poly.pdbx_strand_id
1 'polypeptide(L)'
;DNSLKRYNNVTSEVRRDDAVLNARLAGTSSIFFLIEGQGQDSIKDPKVLHGMATLQAFLDRQPHVGKTQSLADLVKRMNQAIHADDPAYNVIPDTRNLIAQYLFLYSVSGDPQDFDSFVDNDYQKAVVWVYLKDDSTAYAEELYRRAQAVITASFPPGVQVRIGGSRDGRITAYSL
;
A
#
# COMPACT_ATOMS: atom_id res chain seq x y z
N ASP A 1 -21.52 4.78 -0.20
CA ASP A 1 -21.36 5.04 1.23
C ASP A 1 -20.81 3.83 2.02
N ASN A 2 -20.71 2.71 1.35
CA ASN A 2 -20.12 1.49 1.93
C ASN A 2 -18.57 1.49 1.85
N SER A 3 -18.00 2.27 0.93
CA SER A 3 -16.55 2.34 0.73
C SER A 3 -15.83 3.07 1.87
N LEU A 4 -16.43 4.13 2.41
CA LEU A 4 -15.89 4.87 3.55
C LEU A 4 -15.98 4.07 4.86
N LYS A 5 -17.07 3.33 5.07
CA LYS A 5 -17.22 2.43 6.24
C LYS A 5 -16.21 1.28 6.18
N ARG A 6 -15.96 0.76 4.99
CA ARG A 6 -14.99 -0.32 4.78
C ARG A 6 -13.55 0.18 4.85
N TYR A 7 -13.29 1.38 4.36
CA TYR A 7 -12.02 2.06 4.54
C TYR A 7 -11.73 2.34 6.03
N ASN A 8 -12.75 2.75 6.79
CA ASN A 8 -12.65 2.87 8.25
C ASN A 8 -12.46 1.50 8.94
N ASN A 9 -12.99 0.41 8.38
CA ASN A 9 -12.76 -0.94 8.87
C ASN A 9 -11.34 -1.43 8.55
N VAL A 10 -10.83 -1.18 7.34
CA VAL A 10 -9.43 -1.43 6.97
C VAL A 10 -8.50 -0.75 7.94
N THR A 11 -8.78 0.51 8.25
CA THR A 11 -8.01 1.28 9.22
C THR A 11 -8.16 0.78 10.64
N SER A 12 -9.30 0.21 11.01
CA SER A 12 -9.53 -0.35 12.35
C SER A 12 -8.96 -1.76 12.54
N GLU A 13 -8.90 -2.56 11.47
CA GLU A 13 -8.26 -3.88 11.48
C GLU A 13 -6.74 -3.78 11.46
N VAL A 14 -6.20 -2.88 10.65
CA VAL A 14 -4.76 -2.57 10.70
C VAL A 14 -4.36 -1.99 12.05
N ARG A 15 -5.22 -1.20 12.71
CA ARG A 15 -5.00 -0.78 14.10
C ARG A 15 -4.91 -1.96 15.05
N ARG A 16 -5.72 -2.99 14.82
CA ARG A 16 -5.71 -4.20 15.65
C ARG A 16 -4.45 -5.03 15.40
N ASP A 17 -4.08 -5.19 14.14
CA ASP A 17 -2.88 -5.93 13.73
C ASP A 17 -1.61 -5.14 14.09
N ASP A 18 -1.62 -3.82 13.95
CA ASP A 18 -0.53 -2.96 14.40
C ASP A 18 -0.42 -2.95 15.93
N ALA A 19 -1.54 -2.96 16.66
CA ALA A 19 -1.54 -3.12 18.11
C ALA A 19 -0.99 -4.48 18.54
N VAL A 20 -1.30 -5.55 17.82
CA VAL A 20 -0.77 -6.90 18.05
C VAL A 20 0.71 -6.99 17.63
N LEU A 21 1.09 -6.40 16.51
CA LEU A 21 2.47 -6.31 16.05
C LEU A 21 3.30 -5.40 16.95
N ASN A 22 2.78 -4.26 17.39
CA ASN A 22 3.43 -3.35 18.33
C ASN A 22 3.60 -3.98 19.71
N ALA A 23 2.63 -4.77 20.16
CA ALA A 23 2.75 -5.55 21.40
C ALA A 23 3.82 -6.66 21.27
N ARG A 24 4.05 -7.20 20.07
CA ARG A 24 5.06 -8.23 19.80
C ARG A 24 6.44 -7.68 19.42
N LEU A 25 6.49 -6.50 18.81
CA LEU A 25 7.71 -5.90 18.24
C LEU A 25 8.14 -4.61 18.98
N ALA A 26 7.56 -4.33 20.14
CA ALA A 26 7.93 -3.25 21.06
C ALA A 26 8.24 -1.91 20.34
N GLY A 27 7.23 -1.26 19.78
CA GLY A 27 7.33 0.13 19.36
C GLY A 27 7.47 0.39 17.87
N THR A 28 6.91 -0.46 17.00
CA THR A 28 6.86 -0.17 15.57
C THR A 28 5.75 0.84 15.29
N SER A 29 6.12 2.06 14.92
CA SER A 29 5.19 3.05 14.39
C SER A 29 4.93 2.76 12.91
N SER A 30 3.68 2.93 12.47
CA SER A 30 3.31 2.82 11.06
C SER A 30 2.75 4.13 10.53
N ILE A 31 3.17 4.45 9.33
CA ILE A 31 2.57 5.49 8.49
C ILE A 31 2.11 4.84 7.18
N PHE A 32 1.30 5.53 6.41
CA PHE A 32 0.84 5.03 5.12
C PHE A 32 0.78 6.13 4.08
N PHE A 33 0.99 5.73 2.83
CA PHE A 33 0.68 6.56 1.67
C PHE A 33 -0.64 6.07 1.07
N LEU A 34 -1.62 6.96 0.97
CA LEU A 34 -2.88 6.69 0.33
C LEU A 34 -2.78 7.05 -1.14
N ILE A 35 -2.97 6.06 -2.00
CA ILE A 35 -2.99 6.17 -3.46
C ILE A 35 -4.45 6.21 -3.89
N GLU A 36 -4.87 7.27 -4.54
CA GLU A 36 -6.24 7.43 -5.00
C GLU A 36 -6.29 7.70 -6.50
N GLY A 37 -6.91 6.79 -7.24
CA GLY A 37 -7.15 6.93 -8.68
C GLY A 37 -8.49 7.60 -8.99
N GLN A 38 -8.73 7.83 -10.29
CA GLN A 38 -9.90 8.59 -10.79
C GLN A 38 -11.10 7.70 -11.12
N GLY A 39 -11.38 6.68 -10.40
CA GLY A 39 -12.56 5.87 -10.60
C GLY A 39 -12.34 4.41 -10.26
N GLN A 40 -13.38 3.63 -10.46
CA GLN A 40 -13.37 2.20 -10.21
C GLN A 40 -12.26 1.52 -11.02
N ASP A 41 -11.60 0.54 -10.40
CA ASP A 41 -10.53 -0.26 -10.98
C ASP A 41 -9.24 0.50 -11.37
N SER A 42 -9.10 1.75 -10.95
CA SER A 42 -7.88 2.56 -11.21
C SER A 42 -6.61 1.89 -10.69
N ILE A 43 -6.70 1.21 -9.55
CA ILE A 43 -5.54 0.55 -8.92
C ILE A 43 -5.07 -0.67 -9.72
N LYS A 44 -5.92 -1.25 -10.56
CA LYS A 44 -5.55 -2.36 -11.45
C LYS A 44 -4.73 -1.92 -12.67
N ASP A 45 -4.56 -0.62 -12.87
CA ASP A 45 -3.70 -0.10 -13.93
C ASP A 45 -2.24 -0.46 -13.63
N PRO A 46 -1.52 -1.13 -14.56
CA PRO A 46 -0.11 -1.46 -14.39
C PRO A 46 0.75 -0.26 -14.03
N LYS A 47 0.44 0.92 -14.57
CA LYS A 47 1.18 2.16 -14.29
C LYS A 47 1.04 2.60 -12.83
N VAL A 48 -0.14 2.43 -12.23
CA VAL A 48 -0.38 2.74 -10.82
C VAL A 48 0.38 1.76 -9.93
N LEU A 49 0.33 0.47 -10.22
CA LEU A 49 1.06 -0.55 -9.46
C LEU A 49 2.58 -0.41 -9.61
N HIS A 50 3.08 -0.05 -10.78
CA HIS A 50 4.48 0.32 -10.97
C HIS A 50 4.87 1.54 -10.14
N GLY A 51 4.02 2.56 -10.09
CA GLY A 51 4.21 3.74 -9.24
C GLY A 51 4.33 3.35 -7.76
N MET A 52 3.44 2.48 -7.29
CA MET A 52 3.48 1.96 -5.92
C MET A 52 4.77 1.18 -5.64
N ALA A 53 5.18 0.29 -6.54
CA ALA A 53 6.42 -0.48 -6.40
C ALA A 53 7.66 0.42 -6.40
N THR A 54 7.69 1.45 -7.23
CA THR A 54 8.79 2.44 -7.29
C THR A 54 8.84 3.27 -6.01
N LEU A 55 7.69 3.70 -5.51
CA LEU A 55 7.60 4.40 -4.22
C LEU A 55 8.13 3.51 -3.07
N GLN A 56 7.73 2.24 -3.02
CA GLN A 56 8.23 1.30 -2.02
C GLN A 56 9.75 1.12 -2.10
N ALA A 57 10.31 0.96 -3.30
CA ALA A 57 11.74 0.83 -3.48
C ALA A 57 12.52 2.07 -3.01
N PHE A 58 11.95 3.25 -3.17
CA PHE A 58 12.50 4.49 -2.62
C PHE A 58 12.41 4.50 -1.08
N LEU A 59 11.23 4.20 -0.54
CA LEU A 59 10.97 4.22 0.90
C LEU A 59 11.82 3.19 1.66
N ASP A 60 11.97 1.99 1.13
CA ASP A 60 12.76 0.91 1.75
C ASP A 60 14.24 1.28 1.95
N ARG A 61 14.73 2.27 1.21
CA ARG A 61 16.12 2.79 1.32
C ARG A 61 16.25 3.98 2.25
N GLN A 62 15.14 4.50 2.78
CA GLN A 62 15.20 5.66 3.67
C GLN A 62 15.65 5.27 5.07
N PRO A 63 16.40 6.16 5.78
CA PRO A 63 16.69 5.95 7.18
C PRO A 63 15.39 5.81 7.98
N HIS A 64 15.41 5.04 9.05
CA HIS A 64 14.28 4.78 9.94
C HIS A 64 13.11 3.98 9.33
N VAL A 65 13.15 3.63 8.06
CA VAL A 65 12.17 2.73 7.45
C VAL A 65 12.63 1.28 7.60
N GLY A 66 11.80 0.45 8.23
CA GLY A 66 12.04 -0.98 8.39
C GLY A 66 11.63 -1.78 7.17
N LYS A 67 10.39 -1.60 6.73
CA LYS A 67 9.84 -2.23 5.53
C LYS A 67 8.61 -1.49 5.02
N THR A 68 8.22 -1.79 3.80
CA THR A 68 6.95 -1.35 3.21
C THR A 68 6.14 -2.55 2.71
N GLN A 69 4.82 -2.38 2.62
CA GLN A 69 3.90 -3.38 2.09
C GLN A 69 2.79 -2.71 1.29
N SER A 70 2.40 -3.31 0.17
CA SER A 70 1.26 -2.87 -0.63
C SER A 70 0.69 -3.99 -1.50
N LEU A 71 -0.40 -3.69 -2.20
CA LEU A 71 -0.99 -4.59 -3.21
C LEU A 71 0.01 -4.94 -4.33
N ALA A 72 0.98 -4.05 -4.62
CA ALA A 72 2.02 -4.30 -5.62
C ALA A 72 2.86 -5.54 -5.27
N ASP A 73 3.16 -5.75 -3.99
CA ASP A 73 3.89 -6.95 -3.53
C ASP A 73 3.10 -8.21 -3.80
N LEU A 74 1.80 -8.19 -3.52
CA LEU A 74 0.92 -9.34 -3.74
C LEU A 74 0.84 -9.68 -5.24
N VAL A 75 0.65 -8.69 -6.09
CA VAL A 75 0.57 -8.88 -7.55
C VAL A 75 1.88 -9.44 -8.09
N LYS A 76 3.02 -8.93 -7.68
CA LYS A 76 4.34 -9.46 -8.05
C LYS A 76 4.52 -10.92 -7.61
N ARG A 77 4.12 -11.21 -6.38
CA ARG A 77 4.23 -12.57 -5.85
C ARG A 77 3.33 -13.56 -6.57
N MET A 78 2.11 -13.16 -6.91
CA MET A 78 1.21 -14.00 -7.71
C MET A 78 1.76 -14.26 -9.11
N ASN A 79 2.32 -13.23 -9.74
CA ASN A 79 2.95 -13.37 -11.05
C ASN A 79 4.10 -14.40 -10.98
N GLN A 80 4.93 -14.30 -9.97
CA GLN A 80 6.03 -15.25 -9.73
C GLN A 80 5.50 -16.67 -9.48
N ALA A 81 4.51 -16.85 -8.61
CA ALA A 81 3.96 -18.17 -8.27
C ALA A 81 3.35 -18.88 -9.48
N ILE A 82 2.66 -18.16 -10.34
CA ILE A 82 2.06 -18.71 -11.57
C ILE A 82 3.14 -19.12 -12.58
N HIS A 83 4.33 -18.53 -12.51
CA HIS A 83 5.49 -18.88 -13.34
C HIS A 83 6.48 -19.80 -12.61
N ALA A 84 5.98 -20.78 -11.90
CA ALA A 84 6.76 -21.80 -11.21
C ALA A 84 7.79 -21.25 -10.21
N ASP A 85 7.45 -20.15 -9.53
CA ASP A 85 8.29 -19.46 -8.56
C ASP A 85 9.60 -18.90 -9.14
N ASP A 86 9.67 -18.70 -10.46
CA ASP A 86 10.83 -18.07 -11.09
C ASP A 86 10.98 -16.61 -10.63
N PRO A 87 12.11 -16.24 -10.01
CA PRO A 87 12.35 -14.87 -9.52
C PRO A 87 12.28 -13.79 -10.62
N ALA A 88 12.51 -14.14 -11.88
CA ALA A 88 12.39 -13.22 -13.01
C ALA A 88 10.97 -12.67 -13.17
N TYR A 89 9.98 -13.39 -12.69
CA TYR A 89 8.56 -13.00 -12.73
C TYR A 89 8.08 -12.28 -11.46
N ASN A 90 8.95 -11.95 -10.53
CA ASN A 90 8.60 -11.07 -9.39
C ASN A 90 8.52 -9.61 -9.83
N VAL A 91 7.64 -9.34 -10.79
CA VAL A 91 7.42 -8.03 -11.41
C VAL A 91 5.92 -7.77 -11.58
N ILE A 92 5.56 -6.50 -11.75
CA ILE A 92 4.19 -6.13 -12.10
C ILE A 92 3.90 -6.56 -13.54
N PRO A 93 2.80 -7.30 -13.81
CA PRO A 93 2.41 -7.64 -15.18
C PRO A 93 2.10 -6.40 -16.01
N ASP A 94 2.28 -6.51 -17.34
CA ASP A 94 2.15 -5.39 -18.26
C ASP A 94 0.69 -5.02 -18.60
N THR A 95 -0.28 -5.89 -18.29
CA THR A 95 -1.67 -5.67 -18.67
C THR A 95 -2.61 -5.61 -17.49
N ARG A 96 -3.58 -4.71 -17.57
CA ARG A 96 -4.69 -4.59 -16.60
C ARG A 96 -5.47 -5.90 -16.48
N ASN A 97 -5.75 -6.56 -17.59
CA ASN A 97 -6.52 -7.81 -17.60
C ASN A 97 -5.83 -8.92 -16.82
N LEU A 98 -4.52 -9.07 -16.95
CA LEU A 98 -3.78 -10.08 -16.21
C LEU A 98 -3.76 -9.78 -14.72
N ILE A 99 -3.56 -8.53 -14.34
CA ILE A 99 -3.64 -8.08 -12.94
C ILE A 99 -5.03 -8.36 -12.37
N ALA A 100 -6.09 -8.02 -13.11
CA ALA A 100 -7.47 -8.30 -12.69
C ALA A 100 -7.73 -9.78 -12.49
N GLN A 101 -7.20 -10.66 -13.36
CA GLN A 101 -7.31 -12.09 -13.22
C GLN A 101 -6.58 -12.62 -11.97
N TYR A 102 -5.37 -12.11 -11.69
CA TYR A 102 -4.64 -12.49 -10.49
C TYR A 102 -5.39 -12.11 -9.22
N LEU A 103 -5.89 -10.90 -9.15
CA LEU A 103 -6.65 -10.41 -8.01
C LEU A 103 -7.96 -11.19 -7.83
N PHE A 104 -8.64 -11.54 -8.93
CA PHE A 104 -9.82 -12.39 -8.87
C PHE A 104 -9.50 -13.79 -8.35
N LEU A 105 -8.47 -14.44 -8.89
CA LEU A 105 -8.05 -15.78 -8.44
C LEU A 105 -7.71 -15.78 -6.94
N TYR A 106 -7.00 -14.77 -6.48
CA TYR A 106 -6.66 -14.64 -5.07
C TYR A 106 -7.92 -14.44 -4.21
N SER A 107 -8.87 -13.63 -4.67
CA SER A 107 -10.12 -13.35 -3.93
C SER A 107 -11.00 -14.59 -3.74
N VAL A 108 -10.94 -15.55 -4.64
CA VAL A 108 -11.71 -16.82 -4.55
C VAL A 108 -10.97 -17.95 -3.86
N SER A 109 -9.63 -17.88 -3.76
CA SER A 109 -8.78 -18.93 -3.18
C SER A 109 -8.12 -18.54 -1.86
N GLY A 110 -8.01 -17.24 -1.58
CA GLY A 110 -7.42 -16.68 -0.37
C GLY A 110 -8.46 -16.20 0.63
N ASP A 111 -7.99 -15.64 1.74
CA ASP A 111 -8.85 -14.94 2.68
C ASP A 111 -9.18 -13.54 2.11
N PRO A 112 -10.48 -13.20 1.91
CA PRO A 112 -10.87 -11.87 1.48
C PRO A 112 -10.35 -10.74 2.37
N GLN A 113 -10.06 -11.02 3.63
CA GLN A 113 -9.49 -10.05 4.57
C GLN A 113 -8.06 -9.64 4.23
N ASP A 114 -7.32 -10.45 3.49
CA ASP A 114 -5.96 -10.12 3.04
C ASP A 114 -5.91 -8.88 2.14
N PHE A 115 -7.00 -8.60 1.41
CA PHE A 115 -7.10 -7.41 0.56
C PHE A 115 -7.52 -6.15 1.31
N ASP A 116 -8.32 -6.31 2.36
CA ASP A 116 -8.96 -5.19 3.06
C ASP A 116 -7.92 -4.23 3.69
N SER A 117 -6.71 -4.71 3.94
CA SER A 117 -5.59 -3.90 4.45
C SER A 117 -4.89 -3.07 3.37
N PHE A 118 -5.09 -3.36 2.09
CA PHE A 118 -4.30 -2.80 0.99
C PHE A 118 -5.10 -2.04 -0.04
N VAL A 119 -6.38 -2.34 -0.22
CA VAL A 119 -7.21 -1.79 -1.28
C VAL A 119 -8.69 -1.77 -0.89
N ASP A 120 -9.43 -0.78 -1.37
CA ASP A 120 -10.88 -0.73 -1.22
C ASP A 120 -11.58 -1.68 -2.21
N ASN A 121 -12.90 -1.87 -2.03
CA ASN A 121 -13.67 -2.78 -2.89
C ASN A 121 -13.74 -2.37 -4.35
N ASP A 122 -13.72 -1.07 -4.59
CA ASP A 122 -13.82 -0.53 -5.94
C ASP A 122 -12.46 -0.46 -6.65
N TYR A 123 -11.39 -0.88 -5.99
CA TYR A 123 -10.01 -0.77 -6.49
C TYR A 123 -9.69 0.65 -6.97
N GLN A 124 -10.21 1.64 -6.26
CA GLN A 124 -9.97 3.06 -6.50
C GLN A 124 -8.90 3.63 -5.58
N LYS A 125 -8.83 3.11 -4.35
CA LYS A 125 -7.90 3.54 -3.31
C LYS A 125 -7.05 2.36 -2.85
N ALA A 126 -5.76 2.60 -2.70
CA ALA A 126 -4.82 1.62 -2.16
C ALA A 126 -3.90 2.28 -1.14
N VAL A 127 -3.32 1.47 -0.28
CA VAL A 127 -2.44 1.93 0.79
C VAL A 127 -1.07 1.29 0.64
N VAL A 128 -0.03 2.11 0.68
CA VAL A 128 1.35 1.66 0.88
C VAL A 128 1.69 1.84 2.37
N TRP A 129 1.81 0.75 3.08
CA TRP A 129 2.20 0.73 4.48
C TRP A 129 3.70 0.93 4.63
N VAL A 130 4.10 1.76 5.58
CA VAL A 130 5.50 2.02 5.93
C VAL A 130 5.67 1.76 7.43
N TYR A 131 6.47 0.75 7.76
CA TYR A 131 6.80 0.40 9.13
C TYR A 131 8.12 1.07 9.51
N LEU A 132 8.08 1.96 10.50
CA LEU A 132 9.23 2.71 10.97
C LEU A 132 9.98 1.92 12.05
N LYS A 133 11.30 2.07 12.09
CA LYS A 133 12.15 1.49 13.14
C LYS A 133 12.02 2.24 14.46
N ASP A 134 11.68 3.53 14.38
CA ASP A 134 11.61 4.45 15.51
C ASP A 134 10.23 5.10 15.58
N ASP A 135 9.84 5.52 16.79
CA ASP A 135 8.58 6.22 17.03
C ASP A 135 8.71 7.74 16.76
N SER A 136 8.98 8.11 15.53
CA SER A 136 9.12 9.52 15.14
C SER A 136 8.05 9.94 14.14
N THR A 137 6.97 10.54 14.62
CA THR A 137 5.95 11.17 13.77
C THR A 137 6.46 12.40 13.02
N ALA A 138 7.47 13.09 13.54
CA ALA A 138 8.13 14.20 12.84
C ALA A 138 8.83 13.73 11.56
N TYR A 139 9.26 12.48 11.52
CA TYR A 139 9.88 11.88 10.35
C TYR A 139 8.89 11.65 9.20
N ALA A 140 7.59 11.51 9.48
CA ALA A 140 6.58 11.31 8.45
C ALA A 140 6.50 12.49 7.47
N GLU A 141 6.54 13.72 7.96
CA GLU A 141 6.52 14.91 7.10
C GLU A 141 7.79 15.02 6.24
N GLU A 142 8.94 14.72 6.81
CA GLU A 142 10.20 14.71 6.07
C GLU A 142 10.20 13.61 5.01
N LEU A 143 9.71 12.42 5.34
CA LEU A 143 9.61 11.30 4.41
C LEU A 143 8.68 11.63 3.25
N TYR A 144 7.53 12.24 3.53
CA TYR A 144 6.61 12.70 2.51
C TYR A 144 7.25 13.74 1.58
N ARG A 145 7.94 14.72 2.13
CA ARG A 145 8.65 15.74 1.34
C ARG A 145 9.72 15.12 0.44
N ARG A 146 10.50 14.18 0.95
CA ARG A 146 11.53 13.46 0.18
C ARG A 146 10.91 12.60 -0.93
N ALA A 147 9.73 12.04 -0.70
CA ALA A 147 9.04 11.18 -1.65
C ALA A 147 8.36 11.95 -2.80
N GLN A 148 8.18 13.28 -2.70
CA GLN A 148 7.43 14.07 -3.69
C GLN A 148 7.96 13.93 -5.13
N ALA A 149 9.27 13.98 -5.32
CA ALA A 149 9.87 13.84 -6.64
C ALA A 149 9.61 12.45 -7.24
N VAL A 150 9.70 11.40 -6.43
CA VAL A 150 9.40 10.02 -6.85
C VAL A 150 7.92 9.86 -7.16
N ILE A 151 7.04 10.40 -6.32
CA ILE A 151 5.59 10.35 -6.53
C ILE A 151 5.22 11.02 -7.85
N THR A 152 5.71 12.23 -8.09
CA THR A 152 5.42 12.98 -9.32
C THR A 152 5.93 12.27 -10.57
N ALA A 153 7.10 11.64 -10.50
CA ALA A 153 7.71 10.94 -11.63
C ALA A 153 7.10 9.56 -11.90
N SER A 154 6.53 8.89 -10.88
CA SER A 154 6.19 7.47 -10.93
C SER A 154 4.71 7.18 -11.16
N PHE A 155 3.82 8.08 -10.74
CA PHE A 155 2.38 7.88 -10.89
C PHE A 155 1.83 8.60 -12.13
N PRO A 156 0.84 7.99 -12.82
CA PRO A 156 0.20 8.64 -13.95
C PRO A 156 -0.59 9.89 -13.51
N PRO A 157 -0.85 10.83 -14.45
CA PRO A 157 -1.68 12.01 -14.15
C PRO A 157 -3.06 11.62 -13.60
N GLY A 158 -3.55 12.39 -12.65
CA GLY A 158 -4.85 12.17 -12.02
C GLY A 158 -4.82 11.24 -10.80
N VAL A 159 -3.73 10.59 -10.52
CA VAL A 159 -3.52 9.84 -9.28
C VAL A 159 -3.06 10.78 -8.19
N GLN A 160 -3.78 10.78 -7.06
CA GLN A 160 -3.41 11.55 -5.88
C GLN A 160 -2.71 10.63 -4.87
N VAL A 161 -1.66 11.14 -4.24
CA VAL A 161 -0.92 10.44 -3.18
C VAL A 161 -0.88 11.34 -1.96
N ARG A 162 -1.38 10.83 -0.83
CA ARG A 162 -1.41 11.52 0.46
C ARG A 162 -0.73 10.67 1.51
N ILE A 163 -0.24 11.31 2.56
CA ILE A 163 0.32 10.60 3.71
C ILE A 163 -0.65 10.63 4.88
N GLY A 164 -0.71 9.55 5.62
CA GLY A 164 -1.39 9.45 6.90
C GLY A 164 -0.55 8.64 7.88
N GLY A 165 -0.87 8.74 9.15
CA GLY A 165 -0.21 7.97 10.19
C GLY A 165 -1.18 7.60 11.31
N SER A 166 -0.85 6.55 12.03
CA SER A 166 -1.54 6.15 13.23
C SER A 166 -0.67 6.48 14.44
N ARG A 167 -1.17 7.34 15.30
CA ARG A 167 -0.60 7.61 16.60
C ARG A 167 -1.70 7.45 17.65
N ASP A 168 -1.47 6.67 18.67
CA ASP A 168 -2.41 6.42 19.77
C ASP A 168 -3.83 6.00 19.30
N GLY A 169 -3.88 5.22 18.20
CA GLY A 169 -5.15 4.78 17.64
C GLY A 169 -5.94 5.85 16.86
N ARG A 170 -5.35 7.01 16.63
CA ARG A 170 -5.93 8.08 15.80
C ARG A 170 -5.19 8.18 14.47
N ILE A 171 -5.97 8.16 13.39
CA ILE A 171 -5.47 8.44 12.05
C ILE A 171 -5.48 9.95 11.87
N THR A 172 -4.32 10.49 11.52
CA THR A 172 -4.19 11.86 11.10
C THR A 172 -3.82 11.87 9.62
N ALA A 173 -4.72 12.36 8.77
CA ALA A 173 -4.38 12.68 7.40
C ALA A 173 -3.71 14.06 7.38
N TYR A 174 -2.53 14.13 6.82
CA TYR A 174 -1.87 15.40 6.58
C TYR A 174 -2.29 15.89 5.20
N SER A 175 -3.14 16.92 5.17
CA SER A 175 -3.38 17.70 3.95
C SER A 175 -2.26 18.75 3.87
N LEU A 176 -1.43 18.65 2.85
CA LEU A 176 -0.52 19.71 2.44
C LEU A 176 -1.11 20.42 1.24
#